data_c74278609778c91382591287f8043711
#
_entry.id   c74278609778c91382591287f8043711
#
_cell.length_a   1.000
_cell.length_b   1.000
_cell.length_c   1.000
_cell.angle_alpha   90.00
_cell.angle_beta   90.00
_cell.angle_gamma   90.00
#
_symmetry.space_group_name_H-M   'P 1'
#
loop_
_entity.id
_entity.type
_entity.pdbx_description
1 polymer ?
#
loop_
_entity_poly.entity_id
_entity_poly.type
_entity_poly.pdbx_seq_one_letter_code
_entity_poly.pdbx_strand_id
1 'polypeptide(L)'
;MLICGVVVALTSSLMALTVDQAPPGFTALYNGRDLTGWRGGDTFDHRKLMAMSEAERTAKIAAWNATMRAHWSAQGPELVNDGEGAYATTEKDYGDFELRLEYRTVAKADSGIYLRGVPQVQIWDYTDEAKFNLGAHKGSGGLWNNSAGAPGKDPLVLADKPFGQWNTMRIVMVGSRVSVWLNNVLVVDHAIMENYYDRATPVPARGPIQLQTHGGEIRWRNIFIREIPSTEANDLLRSKGAQGFVDIFNGRDLSGWAGALDSYEIRDGAIACKPEKGGTIYWNRTLTDFDARVEFKLPAGGNNGLAIRYPGTGDTAYVGMTELQVLDDNYEKVRGPIDPRQAHGSAYGMVAAARGYQRPIGEWNVQDVQVVGSTIRVELNGTVILKTDLSKVDPATYMAGSAHPGVARTEGFFGFAGHNDPVMFRRVQIRERSATAPKHAIMQR
;
A
#
# COMPACT_ATOMS: atom_id res chain seq x y z
N MET A 1 7.69 -6.38 -84.03
CA MET A 1 7.47 -5.36 -82.98
C MET A 1 6.97 -6.13 -81.71
N LEU A 2 7.91 -6.54 -80.86
CA LEU A 2 7.61 -7.25 -79.62
C LEU A 2 7.34 -6.26 -78.52
N ILE A 3 6.19 -6.31 -77.90
CA ILE A 3 5.85 -5.54 -76.73
C ILE A 3 6.19 -6.38 -75.49
N CYS A 4 7.24 -5.97 -74.79
CA CYS A 4 7.63 -6.57 -73.51
C CYS A 4 6.80 -5.94 -72.39
N GLY A 5 5.87 -6.71 -71.80
CA GLY A 5 5.10 -6.30 -70.64
C GLY A 5 5.90 -6.46 -69.35
N VAL A 6 6.18 -5.37 -68.66
CA VAL A 6 6.80 -5.37 -67.33
C VAL A 6 5.70 -5.60 -66.29
N VAL A 7 5.75 -6.75 -65.60
CA VAL A 7 4.94 -7.05 -64.43
C VAL A 7 5.63 -6.48 -63.21
N VAL A 8 5.08 -5.40 -62.65
CA VAL A 8 5.54 -4.87 -61.34
C VAL A 8 4.81 -5.65 -60.24
N ALA A 9 5.55 -6.51 -59.56
CA ALA A 9 5.06 -7.17 -58.36
C ALA A 9 5.13 -6.20 -57.18
N LEU A 10 3.98 -5.72 -56.72
CA LEU A 10 3.83 -4.98 -55.47
C LEU A 10 3.97 -5.96 -54.30
N THR A 11 5.15 -6.01 -53.72
CA THR A 11 5.37 -6.67 -52.40
C THR A 11 4.87 -5.75 -51.30
N SER A 12 3.68 -5.98 -50.79
CA SER A 12 3.19 -5.37 -49.56
C SER A 12 3.97 -5.95 -48.36
N SER A 13 4.98 -5.20 -47.89
CA SER A 13 5.61 -5.52 -46.60
C SER A 13 4.57 -5.31 -45.51
N LEU A 14 4.03 -6.41 -44.98
CA LEU A 14 3.37 -6.36 -43.67
C LEU A 14 4.43 -5.95 -42.65
N MET A 15 4.43 -4.69 -42.21
CA MET A 15 5.15 -4.30 -41.00
C MET A 15 4.53 -5.10 -39.85
N ALA A 16 5.27 -6.07 -39.33
CA ALA A 16 4.89 -6.74 -38.10
C ALA A 16 4.82 -5.67 -37.00
N LEU A 17 3.64 -5.46 -36.44
CA LEU A 17 3.47 -4.62 -35.27
C LEU A 17 4.30 -5.24 -34.15
N THR A 18 5.36 -4.55 -33.73
CA THR A 18 6.25 -5.01 -32.63
C THR A 18 5.69 -4.50 -31.31
N VAL A 19 5.85 -5.30 -30.25
CA VAL A 19 5.66 -4.83 -28.87
C VAL A 19 6.66 -3.70 -28.61
N ASP A 20 6.22 -2.60 -28.04
CA ASP A 20 7.12 -1.54 -27.64
C ASP A 20 8.13 -2.06 -26.60
N GLN A 21 9.36 -1.62 -26.71
CA GLN A 21 10.37 -1.98 -25.74
C GLN A 21 10.01 -1.43 -24.36
N ALA A 22 10.10 -2.29 -23.33
CA ALA A 22 9.84 -1.84 -21.96
C ALA A 22 10.75 -0.65 -21.58
N PRO A 23 10.23 0.39 -20.95
CA PRO A 23 11.03 1.51 -20.48
C PRO A 23 12.13 1.03 -19.52
N PRO A 24 13.26 1.77 -19.39
CA PRO A 24 14.33 1.40 -18.45
C PRO A 24 13.79 1.15 -17.05
N GLY A 25 14.18 0.03 -16.44
CA GLY A 25 13.75 -0.40 -15.12
C GLY A 25 12.38 -1.11 -15.08
N PHE A 26 11.67 -1.20 -16.20
CA PHE A 26 10.41 -1.92 -16.29
C PHE A 26 10.58 -3.31 -16.93
N THR A 27 9.71 -4.23 -16.55
CA THR A 27 9.55 -5.55 -17.18
C THR A 27 8.22 -5.57 -17.92
N ALA A 28 8.21 -6.12 -19.14
CA ALA A 28 6.97 -6.37 -19.88
C ALA A 28 6.22 -7.56 -19.25
N LEU A 29 4.95 -7.36 -18.92
CA LEU A 29 4.05 -8.44 -18.44
C LEU A 29 3.44 -9.23 -19.58
N TYR A 30 3.37 -8.67 -20.78
CA TYR A 30 2.93 -9.34 -21.98
C TYR A 30 4.07 -9.35 -23.02
N ASN A 31 4.35 -10.52 -23.56
CA ASN A 31 5.49 -10.77 -24.45
C ASN A 31 5.17 -10.56 -25.94
N GLY A 32 3.93 -10.21 -26.29
CA GLY A 32 3.47 -10.01 -27.67
C GLY A 32 3.30 -11.31 -28.49
N ARG A 33 3.30 -12.47 -27.85
CA ARG A 33 3.26 -13.78 -28.54
C ARG A 33 2.20 -14.72 -27.97
N ASP A 34 2.13 -14.84 -26.65
CA ASP A 34 1.31 -15.82 -25.95
C ASP A 34 0.98 -15.35 -24.53
N LEU A 35 0.28 -16.20 -23.78
CA LEU A 35 -0.14 -15.95 -22.40
C LEU A 35 0.90 -16.40 -21.35
N THR A 36 2.17 -16.56 -21.71
CA THR A 36 3.24 -16.91 -20.75
C THR A 36 3.35 -15.83 -19.66
N GLY A 37 3.40 -16.25 -18.40
CA GLY A 37 3.39 -15.37 -17.23
C GLY A 37 1.99 -14.98 -16.74
N TRP A 38 0.94 -15.46 -17.43
CA TRP A 38 -0.45 -15.25 -17.08
C TRP A 38 -1.17 -16.58 -16.78
N ARG A 39 -1.99 -16.56 -15.74
CA ARG A 39 -2.92 -17.62 -15.36
C ARG A 39 -4.33 -17.08 -15.22
N GLY A 40 -5.32 -17.97 -15.19
CA GLY A 40 -6.69 -17.61 -14.87
C GLY A 40 -6.85 -17.13 -13.42
N GLY A 41 -7.79 -16.25 -13.22
CA GLY A 41 -8.22 -15.76 -11.91
C GLY A 41 -9.66 -15.30 -11.94
N ASP A 42 -10.15 -14.81 -10.81
CA ASP A 42 -11.52 -14.37 -10.62
C ASP A 42 -11.57 -13.33 -9.49
N THR A 43 -12.77 -12.76 -9.21
CA THR A 43 -13.03 -12.04 -7.98
C THR A 43 -13.00 -13.01 -6.79
N PHE A 44 -11.80 -13.33 -6.36
CA PHE A 44 -11.53 -14.26 -5.27
C PHE A 44 -10.36 -13.79 -4.43
N ASP A 45 -10.53 -13.80 -3.09
CA ASP A 45 -9.48 -13.35 -2.17
C ASP A 45 -8.21 -14.17 -2.34
N HIS A 46 -7.13 -13.52 -2.80
CA HIS A 46 -5.83 -14.15 -3.03
C HIS A 46 -5.27 -14.82 -1.77
N ARG A 47 -5.50 -14.25 -0.58
CA ARG A 47 -5.07 -14.86 0.69
C ARG A 47 -5.79 -16.17 0.96
N LYS A 48 -7.10 -16.24 0.66
CA LYS A 48 -7.87 -17.49 0.76
C LYS A 48 -7.39 -18.51 -0.25
N LEU A 49 -7.05 -18.09 -1.48
CA LEU A 49 -6.48 -18.97 -2.48
C LEU A 49 -5.14 -19.57 -1.99
N MET A 50 -4.26 -18.74 -1.44
CA MET A 50 -2.94 -19.18 -0.96
C MET A 50 -3.04 -20.03 0.31
N ALA A 51 -4.10 -19.91 1.11
CA ALA A 51 -4.36 -20.72 2.29
C ALA A 51 -4.98 -22.10 1.98
N MET A 52 -5.43 -22.36 0.74
CA MET A 52 -5.92 -23.66 0.31
C MET A 52 -4.79 -24.69 0.30
N SER A 53 -5.14 -25.97 0.43
CA SER A 53 -4.21 -27.05 0.12
C SER A 53 -3.68 -26.92 -1.32
N GLU A 54 -2.50 -27.46 -1.59
CA GLU A 54 -1.90 -27.40 -2.93
C GLU A 54 -2.80 -28.03 -3.99
N ALA A 55 -3.44 -29.15 -3.66
CA ALA A 55 -4.35 -29.84 -4.59
C ALA A 55 -5.58 -29.01 -4.92
N GLU A 56 -6.25 -28.40 -3.93
CA GLU A 56 -7.43 -27.55 -4.13
C GLU A 56 -7.07 -26.29 -4.93
N ARG A 57 -5.97 -25.65 -4.57
CA ARG A 57 -5.48 -24.45 -5.26
C ARG A 57 -5.14 -24.75 -6.72
N THR A 58 -4.44 -25.86 -6.99
CA THR A 58 -4.08 -26.29 -8.34
C THR A 58 -5.32 -26.58 -9.18
N ALA A 59 -6.29 -27.33 -8.64
CA ALA A 59 -7.54 -27.63 -9.34
C ALA A 59 -8.34 -26.36 -9.65
N LYS A 60 -8.43 -25.43 -8.71
CA LYS A 60 -9.14 -24.16 -8.89
C LYS A 60 -8.46 -23.28 -9.97
N ILE A 61 -7.14 -23.17 -9.95
CA ILE A 61 -6.38 -22.43 -10.96
C ILE A 61 -6.51 -23.11 -12.34
N ALA A 62 -6.49 -24.45 -12.40
CA ALA A 62 -6.67 -25.18 -13.65
C ALA A 62 -8.05 -24.89 -14.30
N ALA A 63 -9.11 -24.85 -13.48
CA ALA A 63 -10.45 -24.49 -13.95
C ALA A 63 -10.49 -23.05 -14.51
N TRP A 64 -9.91 -22.09 -13.81
CA TRP A 64 -9.80 -20.72 -14.31
C TRP A 64 -8.93 -20.60 -15.57
N ASN A 65 -7.82 -21.35 -15.65
CA ASN A 65 -6.97 -21.38 -16.83
C ASN A 65 -7.71 -21.86 -18.08
N ALA A 66 -8.58 -22.85 -17.93
CA ALA A 66 -9.37 -23.37 -19.06
C ALA A 66 -10.28 -22.28 -19.66
N THR A 67 -11.02 -21.56 -18.81
CA THR A 67 -11.91 -20.50 -19.29
C THR A 67 -11.12 -19.26 -19.73
N MET A 68 -10.02 -18.89 -19.06
CA MET A 68 -9.18 -17.79 -19.52
C MET A 68 -8.64 -18.04 -20.94
N ARG A 69 -8.10 -19.23 -21.20
CA ARG A 69 -7.53 -19.57 -22.52
C ARG A 69 -8.55 -19.64 -23.64
N ALA A 70 -9.82 -19.83 -23.31
CA ALA A 70 -10.90 -19.82 -24.30
C ALA A 70 -11.28 -18.40 -24.76
N HIS A 71 -11.02 -17.38 -23.91
CA HIS A 71 -11.54 -16.02 -24.09
C HIS A 71 -10.45 -14.94 -24.15
N TRP A 72 -9.18 -15.32 -23.93
CA TRP A 72 -8.04 -14.41 -24.08
C TRP A 72 -7.15 -14.88 -25.22
N SER A 73 -6.76 -13.96 -26.09
CA SER A 73 -5.90 -14.23 -27.25
C SER A 73 -4.77 -13.24 -27.36
N ALA A 74 -3.61 -13.73 -27.79
CA ALA A 74 -2.47 -12.92 -28.19
C ALA A 74 -2.60 -12.56 -29.68
N GLN A 75 -2.75 -11.29 -29.98
CA GLN A 75 -2.89 -10.78 -31.35
C GLN A 75 -1.73 -9.80 -31.64
N GLY A 76 -0.53 -10.34 -31.81
CA GLY A 76 0.68 -9.52 -31.94
C GLY A 76 0.91 -8.67 -30.66
N PRO A 77 1.05 -7.35 -30.77
CA PRO A 77 1.30 -6.50 -29.62
C PRO A 77 0.09 -6.36 -28.67
N GLU A 78 -1.08 -6.86 -29.07
CA GLU A 78 -2.33 -6.73 -28.31
C GLU A 78 -2.69 -8.04 -27.62
N LEU A 79 -2.96 -7.97 -26.32
CA LEU A 79 -3.62 -9.01 -25.54
C LEU A 79 -5.12 -8.69 -25.52
N VAL A 80 -5.94 -9.59 -26.01
CA VAL A 80 -7.37 -9.34 -26.28
C VAL A 80 -8.24 -10.27 -25.44
N ASN A 81 -9.23 -9.71 -24.79
CA ASN A 81 -10.34 -10.42 -24.16
C ASN A 81 -11.65 -10.10 -24.89
N ASP A 82 -12.46 -11.12 -25.18
CA ASP A 82 -13.74 -10.99 -25.87
C ASP A 82 -14.92 -10.54 -24.97
N GLY A 83 -14.65 -10.31 -23.70
CA GLY A 83 -15.63 -9.91 -22.69
C GLY A 83 -16.10 -11.04 -21.78
N GLU A 84 -15.61 -12.27 -21.98
CA GLU A 84 -16.00 -13.46 -21.24
C GLU A 84 -14.79 -14.18 -20.62
N GLY A 85 -15.04 -15.21 -19.82
CA GLY A 85 -14.04 -16.08 -19.23
C GLY A 85 -13.42 -15.55 -17.95
N ALA A 86 -12.44 -16.27 -17.42
CA ALA A 86 -11.69 -15.88 -16.23
C ALA A 86 -10.72 -14.73 -16.51
N TYR A 87 -10.34 -14.00 -15.48
CA TYR A 87 -9.42 -12.85 -15.58
C TYR A 87 -8.00 -13.28 -15.94
N ALA A 88 -7.29 -12.48 -16.72
CA ALA A 88 -5.84 -12.65 -16.88
C ALA A 88 -5.14 -12.16 -15.62
N THR A 89 -4.48 -13.07 -14.93
CA THR A 89 -3.83 -12.84 -13.63
C THR A 89 -2.35 -13.15 -13.74
N THR A 90 -1.47 -12.27 -13.26
CA THR A 90 -0.04 -12.55 -13.26
C THR A 90 0.30 -13.75 -12.37
N GLU A 91 1.24 -14.60 -12.81
CA GLU A 91 1.76 -15.69 -11.98
C GLU A 91 2.59 -15.17 -10.80
N LYS A 92 3.30 -14.04 -10.99
CA LYS A 92 4.10 -13.39 -9.97
C LYS A 92 3.24 -12.42 -9.13
N ASP A 93 3.53 -12.39 -7.82
CA ASP A 93 3.00 -11.41 -6.89
C ASP A 93 3.92 -10.19 -6.78
N TYR A 94 3.33 -9.00 -6.68
CA TYR A 94 4.01 -7.71 -6.58
C TYR A 94 3.72 -7.03 -5.25
N GLY A 95 4.74 -6.37 -4.69
CA GLY A 95 4.64 -5.51 -3.50
C GLY A 95 4.32 -4.06 -3.88
N ASP A 96 5.25 -3.15 -3.63
CA ASP A 96 5.17 -1.78 -4.12
C ASP A 96 5.60 -1.73 -5.58
N PHE A 97 4.81 -1.08 -6.43
CA PHE A 97 5.05 -1.09 -7.88
C PHE A 97 4.55 0.15 -8.58
N GLU A 98 5.11 0.39 -9.77
CA GLU A 98 4.54 1.22 -10.81
C GLU A 98 4.14 0.34 -11.98
N LEU A 99 2.86 0.38 -12.37
CA LEU A 99 2.28 -0.30 -13.53
C LEU A 99 1.94 0.73 -14.59
N ARG A 100 2.35 0.48 -15.82
CA ARG A 100 1.96 1.24 -17.01
C ARG A 100 1.33 0.30 -18.02
N LEU A 101 0.25 0.74 -18.64
CA LEU A 101 -0.43 -0.02 -19.68
C LEU A 101 -1.26 0.89 -20.57
N GLU A 102 -1.64 0.33 -21.71
CA GLU A 102 -2.64 0.94 -22.58
C GLU A 102 -3.81 -0.03 -22.75
N TYR A 103 -5.01 0.54 -22.79
CA TYR A 103 -6.22 -0.22 -23.07
C TYR A 103 -7.12 0.48 -24.09
N ARG A 104 -7.92 -0.32 -24.78
CA ARG A 104 -8.92 0.15 -25.73
C ARG A 104 -10.19 -0.69 -25.58
N THR A 105 -11.32 -0.02 -25.45
CA THR A 105 -12.63 -0.64 -25.21
C THR A 105 -13.60 -0.39 -26.36
N VAL A 106 -14.69 -1.16 -26.36
CA VAL A 106 -15.89 -0.95 -27.18
C VAL A 106 -17.00 -0.32 -26.33
N ALA A 107 -18.09 0.13 -26.98
CA ALA A 107 -19.26 0.64 -26.28
C ALA A 107 -19.80 -0.39 -25.26
N LYS A 108 -20.24 0.09 -24.10
CA LYS A 108 -20.76 -0.68 -22.95
C LYS A 108 -19.76 -1.66 -22.32
N ALA A 109 -18.48 -1.61 -22.71
CA ALA A 109 -17.47 -2.42 -22.05
C ALA A 109 -17.32 -2.02 -20.58
N ASP A 110 -17.08 -3.03 -19.75
CA ASP A 110 -16.80 -2.91 -18.33
C ASP A 110 -15.59 -3.80 -18.01
N SER A 111 -14.65 -3.27 -17.26
CA SER A 111 -13.43 -3.97 -16.89
C SER A 111 -12.78 -3.29 -15.69
N GLY A 112 -11.58 -3.72 -15.32
CA GLY A 112 -10.79 -3.12 -14.27
C GLY A 112 -9.45 -3.80 -14.11
N ILE A 113 -8.61 -3.17 -13.29
CA ILE A 113 -7.30 -3.71 -12.94
C ILE A 113 -7.29 -3.97 -11.44
N TYR A 114 -7.15 -5.25 -11.06
CA TYR A 114 -7.01 -5.63 -9.66
C TYR A 114 -5.55 -5.46 -9.24
N LEU A 115 -5.36 -4.84 -8.11
CA LEU A 115 -4.05 -4.57 -7.53
C LEU A 115 -3.83 -5.51 -6.35
N ARG A 116 -2.77 -6.33 -6.40
CA ARG A 116 -2.49 -7.38 -5.40
C ARG A 116 -3.67 -8.35 -5.17
N GLY A 117 -4.41 -8.65 -6.25
CA GLY A 117 -5.58 -9.51 -6.20
C GLY A 117 -6.83 -8.89 -5.55
N VAL A 118 -6.81 -7.58 -5.27
CA VAL A 118 -7.96 -6.85 -4.72
C VAL A 118 -8.60 -5.96 -5.79
N PRO A 119 -9.95 -5.96 -5.96
CA PRO A 119 -10.64 -5.07 -6.90
C PRO A 119 -10.60 -3.63 -6.43
N GLN A 120 -10.65 -2.64 -7.26
CA GLN A 120 -10.10 -2.51 -8.61
C GLN A 120 -9.90 -1.03 -8.96
N VAL A 121 -8.98 -0.76 -9.87
CA VAL A 121 -8.98 0.48 -10.65
C VAL A 121 -9.98 0.27 -11.79
N GLN A 122 -11.07 1.00 -11.77
CA GLN A 122 -12.21 0.79 -12.66
C GLN A 122 -11.93 1.25 -14.09
N ILE A 123 -12.46 0.49 -15.09
CA ILE A 123 -12.53 0.87 -16.49
C ILE A 123 -13.96 0.63 -16.94
N TRP A 124 -14.61 1.63 -17.53
CA TRP A 124 -15.94 1.48 -18.11
C TRP A 124 -16.23 2.48 -19.23
N ASP A 125 -17.35 2.26 -19.89
CA ASP A 125 -17.93 3.23 -20.82
C ASP A 125 -18.59 4.36 -20.02
N TYR A 126 -17.97 5.54 -20.02
CA TYR A 126 -18.48 6.72 -19.31
C TYR A 126 -19.76 7.32 -19.97
N THR A 127 -20.19 6.79 -21.12
CA THR A 127 -21.40 7.20 -21.83
C THR A 127 -22.57 6.21 -21.60
N ASP A 128 -22.35 5.10 -20.94
CA ASP A 128 -23.39 4.09 -20.66
C ASP A 128 -24.33 4.59 -19.54
N GLU A 129 -25.47 5.20 -19.96
CA GLU A 129 -26.47 5.76 -19.05
C GLU A 129 -27.02 4.72 -18.07
N ALA A 130 -27.05 3.44 -18.44
CA ALA A 130 -27.52 2.36 -17.58
C ALA A 130 -26.64 2.17 -16.32
N LYS A 131 -25.40 2.67 -16.36
CA LYS A 131 -24.41 2.59 -15.25
C LYS A 131 -24.16 3.93 -14.56
N PHE A 132 -24.90 4.99 -14.88
CA PHE A 132 -24.70 6.31 -14.23
C PHE A 132 -25.00 6.29 -12.73
N ASN A 133 -25.94 5.47 -12.29
CA ASN A 133 -26.20 5.23 -10.87
C ASN A 133 -25.01 4.56 -10.13
N LEU A 134 -24.13 3.87 -10.86
CA LEU A 134 -22.89 3.27 -10.35
C LEU A 134 -21.70 4.23 -10.41
N GLY A 135 -21.83 5.35 -11.12
CA GLY A 135 -20.80 6.38 -11.26
C GLY A 135 -20.06 6.36 -12.60
N ALA A 136 -20.51 5.62 -13.63
CA ALA A 136 -19.83 5.51 -14.91
C ALA A 136 -19.56 6.87 -15.57
N HIS A 137 -20.52 7.81 -15.48
CA HIS A 137 -20.38 9.17 -16.00
C HIS A 137 -19.19 9.97 -15.43
N LYS A 138 -18.58 9.52 -14.32
CA LYS A 138 -17.39 10.15 -13.73
C LYS A 138 -16.11 9.70 -14.41
N GLY A 139 -16.15 8.63 -15.22
CA GLY A 139 -15.02 8.07 -15.95
C GLY A 139 -14.29 6.94 -15.25
N SER A 140 -13.23 6.48 -15.89
CA SER A 140 -12.37 5.38 -15.44
C SER A 140 -11.26 5.87 -14.50
N GLY A 141 -10.58 4.93 -13.84
CA GLY A 141 -9.40 5.17 -13.01
C GLY A 141 -9.70 5.24 -11.51
N GLY A 142 -10.96 5.35 -11.08
CA GLY A 142 -11.33 5.35 -9.66
C GLY A 142 -11.13 3.99 -8.98
N LEU A 143 -10.91 3.99 -7.67
CA LEU A 143 -10.90 2.81 -6.80
C LEU A 143 -12.35 2.43 -6.45
N TRP A 144 -13.07 1.93 -7.44
CA TRP A 144 -14.53 1.82 -7.39
C TRP A 144 -15.07 1.02 -6.20
N ASN A 145 -14.34 0.01 -5.76
CA ASN A 145 -14.73 -0.83 -4.63
C ASN A 145 -14.45 -0.20 -3.26
N ASN A 146 -13.85 0.98 -3.18
CA ASN A 146 -13.76 1.72 -1.93
C ASN A 146 -15.17 2.10 -1.42
N SER A 147 -15.29 2.32 -0.12
CA SER A 147 -16.53 2.74 0.54
C SER A 147 -17.09 4.05 -0.06
N ALA A 148 -18.40 4.23 -0.02
CA ALA A 148 -19.02 5.46 -0.51
C ALA A 148 -18.44 6.69 0.21
N GLY A 149 -18.01 7.69 -0.57
CA GLY A 149 -17.38 8.91 -0.07
C GLY A 149 -15.91 8.76 0.34
N ALA A 150 -15.32 7.57 0.26
CA ALA A 150 -13.89 7.39 0.50
C ALA A 150 -13.06 8.08 -0.60
N PRO A 151 -11.90 8.70 -0.26
CA PRO A 151 -11.00 9.27 -1.24
C PRO A 151 -10.63 8.26 -2.33
N GLY A 152 -10.60 8.70 -3.57
CA GLY A 152 -10.22 7.90 -4.72
C GLY A 152 -11.28 6.90 -5.20
N LYS A 153 -12.44 6.74 -4.51
CA LYS A 153 -13.52 5.91 -5.03
C LYS A 153 -13.96 6.37 -6.41
N ASP A 154 -14.23 7.64 -6.55
CA ASP A 154 -14.50 8.30 -7.83
C ASP A 154 -13.22 8.95 -8.35
N PRO A 155 -12.98 9.00 -9.67
CA PRO A 155 -11.90 9.77 -10.24
C PRO A 155 -12.11 11.26 -9.97
N LEU A 156 -11.00 12.01 -9.83
CA LEU A 156 -11.01 13.46 -9.60
C LEU A 156 -11.60 14.23 -10.79
N VAL A 157 -11.47 13.67 -11.98
CA VAL A 157 -11.92 14.27 -13.25
C VAL A 157 -12.12 13.19 -14.30
N LEU A 158 -13.06 13.38 -15.21
CA LEU A 158 -13.22 12.53 -16.40
C LEU A 158 -12.04 12.77 -17.34
N ALA A 159 -11.26 11.73 -17.60
CA ALA A 159 -10.05 11.77 -18.41
C ALA A 159 -10.03 10.72 -19.54
N ASP A 160 -11.11 9.98 -19.72
CA ASP A 160 -11.23 8.95 -20.73
C ASP A 160 -11.24 9.52 -22.15
N LYS A 161 -10.63 8.82 -23.09
CA LYS A 161 -10.81 9.03 -24.51
C LYS A 161 -12.05 8.26 -24.97
N PRO A 162 -12.69 8.68 -26.09
CA PRO A 162 -13.75 7.90 -26.69
C PRO A 162 -13.35 6.43 -26.93
N PHE A 163 -14.29 5.50 -26.75
CA PHE A 163 -14.02 4.10 -27.03
C PHE A 163 -13.56 3.90 -28.49
N GLY A 164 -12.78 2.83 -28.73
CA GLY A 164 -12.04 2.63 -29.98
C GLY A 164 -10.70 3.37 -30.04
N GLN A 165 -10.42 4.30 -29.11
CA GLN A 165 -9.13 4.94 -28.95
C GLN A 165 -8.32 4.32 -27.80
N TRP A 166 -7.00 4.35 -27.92
CA TRP A 166 -6.10 3.88 -26.86
C TRP A 166 -6.01 4.88 -25.71
N ASN A 167 -6.38 4.42 -24.52
CA ASN A 167 -6.14 5.12 -23.25
C ASN A 167 -4.83 4.64 -22.66
N THR A 168 -4.02 5.56 -22.13
CA THR A 168 -2.80 5.25 -21.37
C THR A 168 -3.11 5.33 -19.88
N MET A 169 -2.70 4.34 -19.11
CA MET A 169 -2.87 4.34 -17.66
C MET A 169 -1.53 4.08 -16.96
N ARG A 170 -1.28 4.88 -15.93
CA ARG A 170 -0.16 4.73 -15.01
C ARG A 170 -0.70 4.60 -13.60
N ILE A 171 -0.30 3.55 -12.89
CA ILE A 171 -0.71 3.27 -11.52
C ILE A 171 0.55 3.15 -10.67
N VAL A 172 0.60 3.87 -9.55
CA VAL A 172 1.65 3.75 -8.52
C VAL A 172 0.98 3.28 -7.24
N MET A 173 1.42 2.14 -6.72
CA MET A 173 0.94 1.58 -5.46
C MET A 173 2.11 1.40 -4.49
N VAL A 174 2.06 2.08 -3.33
CA VAL A 174 3.00 1.94 -2.21
C VAL A 174 2.21 1.66 -0.94
N GLY A 175 2.44 0.51 -0.33
CA GLY A 175 1.55 0.03 0.72
C GLY A 175 0.12 -0.09 0.19
N SER A 176 -0.84 0.47 0.91
CA SER A 176 -2.23 0.59 0.46
C SER A 176 -2.52 1.89 -0.31
N ARG A 177 -1.52 2.75 -0.51
CA ARG A 177 -1.64 4.05 -1.17
C ARG A 177 -1.56 3.90 -2.68
N VAL A 178 -2.57 4.39 -3.39
CA VAL A 178 -2.69 4.29 -4.85
C VAL A 178 -2.81 5.68 -5.46
N SER A 179 -2.02 5.94 -6.50
CA SER A 179 -2.19 7.08 -7.39
C SER A 179 -2.39 6.58 -8.82
N VAL A 180 -3.35 7.15 -9.53
CA VAL A 180 -3.69 6.76 -10.90
C VAL A 180 -3.67 7.98 -11.81
N TRP A 181 -3.01 7.83 -12.95
CA TRP A 181 -3.07 8.79 -14.06
C TRP A 181 -3.71 8.09 -15.27
N LEU A 182 -4.71 8.73 -15.83
CA LEU A 182 -5.37 8.32 -17.07
C LEU A 182 -5.08 9.39 -18.13
N ASN A 183 -4.50 8.99 -19.26
CA ASN A 183 -4.11 9.90 -20.34
C ASN A 183 -3.26 11.10 -19.85
N ASN A 184 -2.32 10.82 -18.92
CA ASN A 184 -1.46 11.77 -18.22
C ASN A 184 -2.18 12.74 -17.25
N VAL A 185 -3.46 12.58 -17.02
CA VAL A 185 -4.24 13.34 -16.04
C VAL A 185 -4.32 12.56 -14.74
N LEU A 186 -4.00 13.19 -13.60
CA LEU A 186 -4.14 12.58 -12.27
C LEU A 186 -5.63 12.43 -11.94
N VAL A 187 -6.09 11.18 -11.79
CA VAL A 187 -7.49 10.85 -11.49
C VAL A 187 -7.68 10.28 -10.09
N VAL A 188 -6.64 9.71 -9.48
CA VAL A 188 -6.61 9.33 -8.06
C VAL A 188 -5.29 9.79 -7.47
N ASP A 189 -5.32 10.55 -6.38
CA ASP A 189 -4.12 11.06 -5.69
C ASP A 189 -3.93 10.40 -4.33
N HIS A 190 -2.97 9.47 -4.25
CA HIS A 190 -2.46 8.88 -3.01
C HIS A 190 -3.57 8.36 -2.06
N ALA A 191 -4.66 7.84 -2.62
CA ALA A 191 -5.80 7.33 -1.86
C ALA A 191 -5.51 5.95 -1.29
N ILE A 192 -6.05 5.66 -0.11
CA ILE A 192 -5.99 4.31 0.47
C ILE A 192 -6.95 3.40 -0.32
N MET A 193 -6.41 2.30 -0.84
CA MET A 193 -7.23 1.22 -1.38
C MET A 193 -7.73 0.37 -0.21
N GLU A 194 -9.05 0.27 -0.08
CA GLU A 194 -9.68 -0.55 0.93
C GLU A 194 -9.72 -2.03 0.50
N ASN A 195 -9.60 -2.93 1.46
CA ASN A 195 -9.72 -4.35 1.16
C ASN A 195 -11.19 -4.73 0.94
N TYR A 196 -11.52 -5.05 -0.29
CA TYR A 196 -12.88 -5.43 -0.71
C TYR A 196 -13.40 -6.68 0.02
N TYR A 197 -12.53 -7.65 0.27
CA TYR A 197 -12.92 -8.94 0.84
C TYR A 197 -13.10 -8.90 2.35
N ASP A 198 -12.43 -7.96 3.01
CA ASP A 198 -12.49 -7.77 4.47
C ASP A 198 -12.09 -6.34 4.83
N ARG A 199 -13.09 -5.50 5.09
CA ARG A 199 -12.89 -4.07 5.42
C ARG A 199 -12.15 -3.83 6.74
N ALA A 200 -12.10 -4.83 7.61
CA ALA A 200 -11.41 -4.73 8.89
C ALA A 200 -9.89 -4.92 8.77
N THR A 201 -9.43 -5.49 7.66
CA THR A 201 -8.01 -5.75 7.41
C THR A 201 -7.50 -4.95 6.21
N PRO A 202 -6.21 -4.55 6.20
CA PRO A 202 -5.63 -3.87 5.04
C PRO A 202 -5.56 -4.79 3.80
N VAL A 203 -5.35 -4.20 2.62
CA VAL A 203 -5.01 -4.97 1.41
C VAL A 203 -3.73 -5.77 1.63
N PRO A 204 -3.54 -6.94 0.96
CA PRO A 204 -2.32 -7.73 1.09
C PRO A 204 -1.07 -6.91 0.79
N ALA A 205 0.03 -7.21 1.50
CA ALA A 205 1.33 -6.55 1.25
C ALA A 205 1.88 -6.90 -0.14
N ARG A 206 1.58 -8.09 -0.65
CA ARG A 206 1.91 -8.57 -2.00
C ARG A 206 0.73 -9.35 -2.57
N GLY A 207 0.65 -9.38 -3.91
CA GLY A 207 -0.36 -10.15 -4.63
C GLY A 207 -0.28 -9.89 -6.14
N PRO A 208 -1.06 -10.63 -6.94
CA PRO A 208 -1.03 -10.56 -8.39
C PRO A 208 -1.70 -9.28 -8.93
N ILE A 209 -1.34 -8.93 -10.16
CA ILE A 209 -2.12 -8.00 -11.00
C ILE A 209 -3.12 -8.83 -11.79
N GLN A 210 -4.39 -8.35 -11.87
CA GLN A 210 -5.40 -9.01 -12.69
C GLN A 210 -6.05 -8.00 -13.65
N LEU A 211 -6.21 -8.41 -14.90
CA LEU A 211 -7.01 -7.72 -15.90
C LEU A 211 -8.37 -8.35 -15.89
N GLN A 212 -9.39 -7.59 -15.52
CA GLN A 212 -10.75 -8.09 -15.31
C GLN A 212 -11.48 -8.33 -16.63
N THR A 213 -12.25 -9.39 -16.70
CA THR A 213 -13.29 -9.65 -17.68
C THR A 213 -14.65 -9.30 -17.06
N HIS A 214 -15.40 -8.38 -17.65
CA HIS A 214 -16.74 -8.01 -17.12
C HIS A 214 -17.74 -7.56 -18.20
N GLY A 215 -17.53 -8.00 -19.44
CA GLY A 215 -18.39 -7.72 -20.59
C GLY A 215 -17.84 -6.68 -21.56
N GLY A 216 -18.03 -6.95 -22.85
CA GLY A 216 -17.47 -6.20 -23.96
C GLY A 216 -16.00 -6.50 -24.24
N GLU A 217 -15.61 -6.44 -25.51
CA GLU A 217 -14.21 -6.64 -25.90
C GLU A 217 -13.33 -5.55 -25.28
N ILE A 218 -12.22 -5.97 -24.71
CA ILE A 218 -11.15 -5.06 -24.27
C ILE A 218 -9.80 -5.55 -24.79
N ARG A 219 -8.99 -4.59 -25.24
CA ARG A 219 -7.64 -4.82 -25.75
C ARG A 219 -6.62 -4.11 -24.90
N TRP A 220 -5.53 -4.78 -24.64
CA TRP A 220 -4.43 -4.32 -23.80
C TRP A 220 -3.13 -4.39 -24.57
N ARG A 221 -2.23 -3.43 -24.34
CA ARG A 221 -0.86 -3.46 -24.86
C ARG A 221 0.07 -2.68 -23.95
N ASN A 222 1.37 -2.78 -24.19
CA ASN A 222 2.40 -2.01 -23.46
C ASN A 222 2.24 -2.14 -21.94
N ILE A 223 2.00 -3.38 -21.48
CA ILE A 223 1.79 -3.69 -20.06
C ILE A 223 3.15 -3.86 -19.41
N PHE A 224 3.60 -2.83 -18.70
CA PHE A 224 4.92 -2.75 -18.10
C PHE A 224 4.82 -2.54 -16.59
N ILE A 225 5.61 -3.26 -15.80
CA ILE A 225 5.68 -3.12 -14.35
C ILE A 225 7.12 -2.96 -13.89
N ARG A 226 7.34 -2.14 -12.87
CA ARG A 226 8.57 -2.15 -12.07
C ARG A 226 8.23 -2.21 -10.59
N GLU A 227 8.99 -2.97 -9.83
CA GLU A 227 8.90 -2.94 -8.37
C GLU A 227 9.64 -1.68 -7.87
N ILE A 228 9.04 -0.98 -6.91
CA ILE A 228 9.57 0.26 -6.34
C ILE A 228 10.48 -0.12 -5.16
N PRO A 229 11.77 0.26 -5.17
CA PRO A 229 12.66 0.02 -4.05
C PRO A 229 12.19 0.74 -2.78
N SER A 230 12.50 0.18 -1.61
CA SER A 230 12.08 0.72 -0.30
C SER A 230 12.46 2.19 -0.09
N THR A 231 13.63 2.62 -0.55
CA THR A 231 14.06 4.02 -0.46
C THR A 231 13.18 4.95 -1.26
N GLU A 232 12.87 4.60 -2.52
CA GLU A 232 11.96 5.37 -3.38
C GLU A 232 10.54 5.37 -2.80
N ALA A 233 10.05 4.21 -2.34
CA ALA A 233 8.74 4.08 -1.71
C ALA A 233 8.62 4.99 -0.49
N ASN A 234 9.63 5.02 0.37
CA ASN A 234 9.66 5.88 1.55
C ASN A 234 9.64 7.37 1.18
N ASP A 235 10.40 7.78 0.16
CA ASP A 235 10.41 9.17 -0.30
C ASP A 235 9.06 9.57 -0.93
N LEU A 236 8.39 8.67 -1.68
CA LEU A 236 7.04 8.88 -2.18
C LEU A 236 6.03 9.10 -1.05
N LEU A 237 6.05 8.26 -0.02
CA LEU A 237 5.18 8.38 1.14
C LEU A 237 5.44 9.71 1.88
N ARG A 238 6.70 10.08 2.09
CA ARG A 238 7.08 11.31 2.80
C ARG A 238 6.74 12.57 2.03
N SER A 239 6.80 12.54 0.70
CA SER A 239 6.45 13.69 -0.15
C SER A 239 4.99 14.11 -0.02
N LYS A 240 4.12 13.19 0.37
CA LYS A 240 2.69 13.44 0.54
C LYS A 240 2.36 13.88 1.97
N GLY A 241 1.51 14.90 2.09
CA GLY A 241 1.08 15.43 3.38
C GLY A 241 2.21 15.98 4.25
N ALA A 242 3.33 16.41 3.65
CA ALA A 242 4.52 16.91 4.37
C ALA A 242 4.29 18.26 5.06
N GLN A 243 3.27 19.03 4.64
CA GLN A 243 3.02 20.37 5.17
C GLN A 243 2.77 20.35 6.69
N GLY A 244 3.45 21.27 7.38
CA GLY A 244 3.31 21.46 8.82
C GLY A 244 4.11 20.51 9.70
N PHE A 245 4.81 19.52 9.12
CA PHE A 245 5.77 18.73 9.88
C PHE A 245 7.07 19.53 10.12
N VAL A 246 7.60 19.42 11.33
CA VAL A 246 8.91 19.96 11.73
C VAL A 246 9.82 18.84 12.17
N ASP A 247 11.11 18.92 11.80
CA ASP A 247 12.12 17.98 12.27
C ASP A 247 12.41 18.21 13.74
N ILE A 248 12.34 17.15 14.56
CA ILE A 248 12.66 17.18 15.99
C ILE A 248 13.98 16.45 16.30
N PHE A 249 14.64 15.92 15.27
CA PHE A 249 15.98 15.36 15.32
C PHE A 249 16.84 15.96 14.21
N ASN A 250 17.99 16.51 14.58
CA ASN A 250 18.88 17.25 13.69
C ASN A 250 19.87 16.35 12.89
N GLY A 251 19.85 15.03 13.11
CA GLY A 251 20.75 14.06 12.47
C GLY A 251 22.18 14.04 13.02
N ARG A 252 22.50 14.81 14.07
CA ARG A 252 23.88 14.99 14.56
C ARG A 252 24.07 14.67 16.04
N ASP A 253 23.11 15.05 16.88
CA ASP A 253 23.17 14.89 18.34
C ASP A 253 21.75 14.80 18.93
N LEU A 254 21.70 14.58 20.26
CA LEU A 254 20.45 14.49 21.02
C LEU A 254 20.01 15.84 21.63
N SER A 255 20.44 16.98 21.07
CA SER A 255 19.98 18.28 21.52
C SER A 255 18.46 18.38 21.43
N GLY A 256 17.81 18.83 22.51
CA GLY A 256 16.36 18.90 22.64
C GLY A 256 15.68 17.58 23.05
N TRP A 257 16.48 16.55 23.33
CA TRP A 257 16.00 15.26 23.86
C TRP A 257 16.36 15.15 25.35
N ALA A 258 15.62 14.35 26.10
CA ALA A 258 15.80 14.06 27.52
C ALA A 258 15.55 12.58 27.82
N GLY A 259 15.74 12.17 29.08
CA GLY A 259 15.58 10.78 29.53
C GLY A 259 16.86 9.99 29.52
N ALA A 260 16.84 8.73 29.11
CA ALA A 260 17.95 7.79 29.17
C ALA A 260 19.00 8.03 28.06
N LEU A 261 19.51 9.25 27.91
CA LEU A 261 20.41 9.66 26.82
C LEU A 261 21.67 8.79 26.70
N ASP A 262 22.23 8.31 27.82
CA ASP A 262 23.42 7.45 27.83
C ASP A 262 23.17 6.07 27.18
N SER A 263 21.91 5.68 27.01
CA SER A 263 21.53 4.43 26.35
C SER A 263 21.42 4.55 24.85
N TYR A 264 21.64 5.72 24.29
CA TYR A 264 21.55 5.99 22.86
C TYR A 264 22.82 6.64 22.33
N GLU A 265 23.03 6.50 21.05
CA GLU A 265 24.12 7.13 20.30
C GLU A 265 23.62 7.60 18.94
N ILE A 266 24.41 8.45 18.27
CA ILE A 266 24.17 8.79 16.88
C ILE A 266 25.05 7.90 16.00
N ARG A 267 24.40 7.13 15.11
CA ARG A 267 25.06 6.23 14.16
C ARG A 267 24.48 6.47 12.77
N ASP A 268 25.33 6.78 11.80
CA ASP A 268 24.94 7.03 10.40
C ASP A 268 23.81 8.08 10.26
N GLY A 269 23.83 9.14 11.07
CA GLY A 269 22.80 10.19 11.07
C GLY A 269 21.45 9.76 11.65
N ALA A 270 21.42 8.66 12.41
CA ALA A 270 20.24 8.15 13.09
C ALA A 270 20.45 8.03 14.60
N ILE A 271 19.39 8.16 15.38
CA ILE A 271 19.37 7.79 16.80
C ILE A 271 19.37 6.27 16.87
N ALA A 272 20.36 5.68 17.52
CA ALA A 272 20.47 4.24 17.70
C ALA A 272 20.46 3.88 19.18
N CYS A 273 19.63 2.93 19.60
CA CYS A 273 19.72 2.34 20.91
C CYS A 273 21.03 1.53 21.00
N LYS A 274 21.80 1.70 22.07
CA LYS A 274 23.02 0.93 22.27
C LYS A 274 22.67 -0.51 22.66
N PRO A 275 23.42 -1.51 22.15
CA PRO A 275 23.25 -2.89 22.61
C PRO A 275 23.34 -3.01 24.13
N GLU A 276 22.52 -3.88 24.71
CA GLU A 276 22.47 -4.15 26.16
C GLU A 276 22.10 -2.94 27.04
N LYS A 277 21.66 -1.86 26.41
CA LYS A 277 21.13 -0.66 27.07
C LYS A 277 19.67 -0.48 26.74
N GLY A 278 18.93 0.19 27.62
CA GLY A 278 17.50 0.42 27.45
C GLY A 278 17.06 1.71 28.13
N GLY A 279 15.77 1.89 28.17
CA GLY A 279 15.13 3.06 28.76
C GLY A 279 14.62 4.04 27.71
N THR A 280 13.82 4.99 28.15
CA THR A 280 13.09 5.90 27.27
C THR A 280 13.84 7.21 27.11
N ILE A 281 14.06 7.63 25.86
CA ILE A 281 14.38 9.01 25.50
C ILE A 281 13.17 9.66 24.86
N TYR A 282 13.03 10.96 25.05
CA TYR A 282 11.89 11.69 24.53
C TYR A 282 12.29 13.13 24.13
N TRP A 283 11.58 13.64 23.12
CA TRP A 283 11.70 15.06 22.77
C TRP A 283 11.15 15.90 23.92
N ASN A 284 11.96 16.82 24.43
CA ASN A 284 11.69 17.58 25.65
C ASN A 284 10.67 18.72 25.43
N ARG A 285 9.54 18.38 24.81
CA ARG A 285 8.39 19.24 24.61
C ARG A 285 7.11 18.41 24.72
N THR A 286 6.16 18.87 25.52
CA THR A 286 4.85 18.24 25.69
C THR A 286 4.00 18.41 24.45
N LEU A 287 3.26 17.36 24.09
CA LEU A 287 2.34 17.30 22.96
C LEU A 287 0.96 16.87 23.45
N THR A 288 -0.08 17.47 22.88
CA THR A 288 -1.50 17.07 23.06
C THR A 288 -1.94 16.21 21.86
N ASP A 289 -2.55 16.82 20.86
CA ASP A 289 -2.90 16.16 19.58
C ASP A 289 -1.81 16.41 18.55
N PHE A 290 -1.31 15.34 17.93
CA PHE A 290 -0.18 15.44 17.00
C PHE A 290 -0.16 14.32 15.97
N ASP A 291 0.57 14.56 14.90
CA ASP A 291 1.07 13.54 14.00
C ASP A 291 2.58 13.40 14.19
N ALA A 292 3.07 12.17 14.27
CA ALA A 292 4.50 11.86 14.26
C ALA A 292 4.81 11.07 12.99
N ARG A 293 5.92 11.39 12.33
CA ARG A 293 6.47 10.64 11.20
C ARG A 293 7.91 10.26 11.51
N VAL A 294 8.21 8.97 11.43
CA VAL A 294 9.54 8.45 11.78
C VAL A 294 9.97 7.39 10.76
N GLU A 295 11.25 7.37 10.41
CA GLU A 295 11.84 6.22 9.77
C GLU A 295 12.58 5.39 10.84
N PHE A 296 12.33 4.08 10.84
CA PHE A 296 13.02 3.15 11.72
C PHE A 296 13.63 1.98 10.94
N LYS A 297 14.68 1.39 11.51
CA LYS A 297 15.37 0.22 10.98
C LYS A 297 15.62 -0.78 12.11
N LEU A 298 15.20 -2.03 11.87
CA LEU A 298 15.30 -3.11 12.84
C LEU A 298 16.45 -4.08 12.53
N PRO A 299 17.20 -4.56 13.53
CA PRO A 299 17.93 -5.80 13.42
C PRO A 299 16.97 -7.01 13.54
N ALA A 300 17.46 -8.21 13.22
CA ALA A 300 16.69 -9.44 13.44
C ALA A 300 16.36 -9.60 14.94
N GLY A 301 15.08 -9.83 15.25
CA GLY A 301 14.56 -9.90 16.62
C GLY A 301 14.63 -8.58 17.38
N GLY A 302 14.77 -7.44 16.68
CA GLY A 302 14.86 -6.11 17.30
C GLY A 302 13.57 -5.70 17.98
N ASN A 303 13.71 -5.03 19.14
CA ASN A 303 12.62 -4.56 19.99
C ASN A 303 12.88 -3.13 20.45
N ASN A 304 11.88 -2.28 20.32
CA ASN A 304 11.82 -0.89 20.80
C ASN A 304 10.34 -0.47 20.85
N GLY A 305 10.06 0.77 21.21
CA GLY A 305 8.71 1.32 21.19
C GLY A 305 8.68 2.81 20.88
N LEU A 306 7.54 3.32 20.39
CA LEU A 306 7.27 4.74 20.35
C LEU A 306 6.48 5.14 21.59
N ALA A 307 7.04 6.02 22.40
CA ALA A 307 6.41 6.59 23.58
C ALA A 307 5.34 7.60 23.16
N ILE A 308 4.10 7.38 23.55
CA ILE A 308 2.96 8.26 23.23
C ILE A 308 2.46 8.91 24.51
N ARG A 309 2.54 10.25 24.57
CA ARG A 309 2.20 11.05 25.74
C ARG A 309 2.84 10.51 27.04
N TYR A 310 4.14 10.23 26.95
CA TYR A 310 4.93 9.73 28.07
C TYR A 310 5.09 10.82 29.14
N PRO A 311 5.00 10.52 30.45
CA PRO A 311 5.15 11.54 31.49
C PRO A 311 6.58 11.92 31.82
N GLY A 312 7.61 11.25 31.25
CA GLY A 312 9.04 11.47 31.51
C GLY A 312 9.66 10.52 32.50
N THR A 313 8.89 9.71 33.22
CA THR A 313 9.35 8.70 34.18
C THR A 313 8.44 7.48 34.19
N GLY A 314 8.97 6.34 34.60
CA GLY A 314 8.24 5.06 34.69
C GLY A 314 8.26 4.25 33.38
N ASP A 315 7.58 3.11 33.37
CA ASP A 315 7.50 2.21 32.22
C ASP A 315 6.55 2.77 31.15
N THR A 316 7.09 3.07 29.98
CA THR A 316 6.40 3.72 28.86
C THR A 316 5.10 3.03 28.47
N ALA A 317 5.09 1.70 28.46
CA ALA A 317 3.95 0.92 28.04
C ALA A 317 2.70 1.13 28.91
N TYR A 318 2.90 1.45 30.21
CA TYR A 318 1.83 1.53 31.19
C TYR A 318 1.53 2.96 31.65
N VAL A 319 2.57 3.79 31.85
CA VAL A 319 2.37 5.16 32.39
C VAL A 319 2.18 6.23 31.31
N GLY A 320 2.63 5.99 30.07
CA GLY A 320 2.24 6.76 28.89
C GLY A 320 0.78 6.53 28.53
N MET A 321 0.27 7.26 27.54
CA MET A 321 -1.02 6.91 26.93
C MET A 321 -0.95 5.49 26.35
N THR A 322 0.14 5.15 25.71
CA THR A 322 0.57 3.82 25.32
C THR A 322 2.01 3.85 24.84
N GLU A 323 2.64 2.69 24.76
CA GLU A 323 3.74 2.44 23.85
C GLU A 323 3.17 1.85 22.54
N LEU A 324 3.59 2.39 21.39
CA LEU A 324 3.36 1.72 20.10
C LEU A 324 4.59 0.86 19.82
N GLN A 325 4.36 -0.44 19.78
CA GLN A 325 5.44 -1.42 19.64
C GLN A 325 6.24 -1.22 18.36
N VAL A 326 7.57 -1.27 18.42
CA VAL A 326 8.51 -1.34 17.30
C VAL A 326 9.26 -2.66 17.38
N LEU A 327 8.73 -3.69 16.72
CA LEU A 327 9.19 -5.07 16.85
C LEU A 327 9.39 -5.71 15.48
N ASP A 328 10.42 -6.55 15.33
CA ASP A 328 10.58 -7.36 14.12
C ASP A 328 9.37 -8.29 13.92
N ASP A 329 8.74 -8.28 12.73
CA ASP A 329 7.63 -9.18 12.40
C ASP A 329 7.99 -10.67 12.50
N ASN A 330 9.29 -11.00 12.45
CA ASN A 330 9.83 -12.34 12.66
C ASN A 330 10.35 -12.59 14.07
N TYR A 331 10.04 -11.71 15.04
CA TYR A 331 10.51 -11.82 16.42
C TYR A 331 10.31 -13.21 17.03
N GLU A 332 9.15 -13.82 16.78
CA GLU A 332 8.81 -15.13 17.31
C GLU A 332 9.76 -16.26 16.83
N LYS A 333 10.34 -16.12 15.62
CA LYS A 333 11.32 -17.06 15.10
C LYS A 333 12.70 -16.92 15.75
N VAL A 334 12.99 -15.75 16.33
CA VAL A 334 14.31 -15.41 16.90
C VAL A 334 14.30 -15.52 18.43
N ARG A 335 13.21 -15.04 19.06
CA ARG A 335 13.12 -14.85 20.52
C ARG A 335 12.02 -15.66 21.20
N GLY A 336 11.10 -16.26 20.42
CA GLY A 336 9.97 -17.04 20.95
C GLY A 336 8.62 -16.31 20.87
N PRO A 337 7.53 -17.00 21.25
CA PRO A 337 6.17 -16.53 21.04
C PRO A 337 5.85 -15.24 21.80
N ILE A 338 4.98 -14.44 21.21
CA ILE A 338 4.46 -13.17 21.78
C ILE A 338 2.93 -13.18 21.75
N ASP A 339 2.34 -12.37 22.63
CA ASP A 339 0.92 -12.00 22.49
C ASP A 339 0.73 -11.12 21.25
N PRO A 340 -0.34 -11.27 20.45
CA PRO A 340 -0.58 -10.41 19.29
C PRO A 340 -0.55 -8.90 19.60
N ARG A 341 -0.89 -8.51 20.83
CA ARG A 341 -0.84 -7.11 21.30
C ARG A 341 0.57 -6.60 21.59
N GLN A 342 1.58 -7.45 21.43
CA GLN A 342 3.01 -7.10 21.46
C GLN A 342 3.62 -7.00 20.06
N ALA A 343 2.86 -7.30 18.99
CA ALA A 343 3.34 -7.19 17.63
C ALA A 343 3.57 -5.71 17.24
N HIS A 344 4.41 -5.50 16.23
CA HIS A 344 4.73 -4.16 15.72
C HIS A 344 3.49 -3.30 15.47
N GLY A 345 3.54 -2.04 15.87
CA GLY A 345 2.46 -1.05 15.68
C GLY A 345 1.26 -1.21 16.62
N SER A 346 1.22 -2.25 17.44
CA SER A 346 0.19 -2.45 18.46
C SER A 346 0.24 -1.37 19.52
N ALA A 347 -0.93 -0.97 20.06
CA ALA A 347 -0.99 -0.30 21.35
C ALA A 347 -0.71 -1.38 22.40
N TYR A 348 0.53 -1.38 22.92
CA TYR A 348 1.10 -2.47 23.71
C TYR A 348 0.16 -2.99 24.78
N GLY A 349 -0.05 -4.29 24.79
CA GLY A 349 -0.90 -4.96 25.76
C GLY A 349 -2.41 -4.68 25.63
N MET A 350 -2.84 -3.73 24.81
CA MET A 350 -4.24 -3.30 24.70
C MET A 350 -4.88 -3.70 23.37
N VAL A 351 -4.30 -3.30 22.23
CA VAL A 351 -4.89 -3.52 20.90
C VAL A 351 -3.83 -3.99 19.92
N ALA A 352 -4.06 -5.13 19.28
CA ALA A 352 -3.18 -5.69 18.27
C ALA A 352 -3.27 -4.94 16.93
N ALA A 353 -2.13 -4.72 16.27
CA ALA A 353 -2.04 -4.20 14.91
C ALA A 353 -2.00 -5.34 13.87
N ALA A 354 -2.33 -5.01 12.61
CA ALA A 354 -2.14 -5.92 11.49
C ALA A 354 -0.63 -6.10 11.19
N ARG A 355 -0.21 -7.35 10.90
CA ARG A 355 1.19 -7.77 10.70
C ARG A 355 1.51 -8.01 9.23
N GLY A 356 2.81 -8.06 8.90
CA GLY A 356 3.31 -8.45 7.58
C GLY A 356 3.51 -7.27 6.61
N TYR A 357 3.64 -6.05 7.14
CA TYR A 357 3.81 -4.83 6.33
C TYR A 357 5.17 -4.16 6.51
N GLN A 358 6.10 -4.78 7.24
CA GLN A 358 7.47 -4.30 7.37
C GLN A 358 8.28 -4.52 6.09
N ARG A 359 9.28 -3.66 5.89
CA ARG A 359 10.37 -3.87 4.94
C ARG A 359 11.26 -5.03 5.42
N PRO A 360 12.04 -5.64 4.54
CA PRO A 360 13.07 -6.61 4.93
C PRO A 360 13.97 -6.07 6.06
N ILE A 361 14.47 -6.98 6.90
CA ILE A 361 15.40 -6.64 7.98
C ILE A 361 16.59 -5.86 7.44
N GLY A 362 16.97 -4.78 8.15
CA GLY A 362 18.04 -3.88 7.77
C GLY A 362 17.65 -2.77 6.79
N GLU A 363 16.41 -2.77 6.29
CA GLU A 363 15.86 -1.69 5.48
C GLU A 363 15.08 -0.68 6.34
N TRP A 364 14.98 0.56 5.83
CA TRP A 364 14.23 1.62 6.48
C TRP A 364 12.73 1.49 6.21
N ASN A 365 11.94 1.50 7.29
CA ASN A 365 10.48 1.61 7.28
C ASN A 365 10.07 3.06 7.54
N VAL A 366 8.94 3.50 6.98
CA VAL A 366 8.26 4.77 7.34
C VAL A 366 7.03 4.46 8.17
N GLN A 367 6.92 5.10 9.32
CA GLN A 367 5.74 5.00 10.16
C GLN A 367 5.17 6.39 10.43
N ASP A 368 3.89 6.57 10.10
CA ASP A 368 3.09 7.73 10.47
C ASP A 368 2.17 7.34 11.63
N VAL A 369 2.19 8.14 12.68
CA VAL A 369 1.32 7.99 13.85
C VAL A 369 0.47 9.24 13.98
N GLN A 370 -0.82 9.07 14.13
CA GLN A 370 -1.76 10.15 14.43
C GLN A 370 -2.35 9.91 15.82
N VAL A 371 -2.30 10.92 16.66
CA VAL A 371 -2.86 10.93 18.01
C VAL A 371 -3.82 12.10 18.13
N VAL A 372 -5.13 11.83 18.30
CA VAL A 372 -6.17 12.85 18.45
C VAL A 372 -7.13 12.42 19.56
N GLY A 373 -7.16 13.15 20.66
CA GLY A 373 -7.89 12.71 21.85
C GLY A 373 -7.40 11.33 22.31
N SER A 374 -8.31 10.37 22.43
CA SER A 374 -8.02 8.96 22.74
C SER A 374 -7.77 8.09 21.49
N THR A 375 -7.91 8.66 20.30
CA THR A 375 -7.79 7.92 19.04
C THR A 375 -6.34 7.88 18.57
N ILE A 376 -5.89 6.69 18.23
CA ILE A 376 -4.57 6.44 17.59
C ILE A 376 -4.78 5.78 16.24
N ARG A 377 -4.01 6.24 15.25
CA ARG A 377 -3.89 5.61 13.94
C ARG A 377 -2.42 5.44 13.60
N VAL A 378 -2.05 4.22 13.24
CA VAL A 378 -0.69 3.87 12.80
C VAL A 378 -0.71 3.45 11.35
N GLU A 379 0.08 4.11 10.52
CA GLU A 379 0.31 3.75 9.13
C GLU A 379 1.77 3.35 8.94
N LEU A 380 2.00 2.11 8.53
CA LEU A 380 3.32 1.55 8.28
C LEU A 380 3.51 1.37 6.76
N ASN A 381 4.55 1.96 6.20
CA ASN A 381 4.89 1.83 4.78
C ASN A 381 3.69 2.08 3.85
N GLY A 382 2.84 3.08 4.18
CA GLY A 382 1.64 3.43 3.43
C GLY A 382 0.41 2.55 3.71
N THR A 383 0.47 1.66 4.69
CA THR A 383 -0.65 0.78 5.07
C THR A 383 -1.11 1.07 6.50
N VAL A 384 -2.40 1.33 6.71
CA VAL A 384 -2.96 1.52 8.04
C VAL A 384 -3.04 0.17 8.74
N ILE A 385 -2.17 -0.03 9.73
CA ILE A 385 -2.08 -1.29 10.48
C ILE A 385 -2.83 -1.25 11.81
N LEU A 386 -3.11 -0.06 12.35
CA LEU A 386 -3.90 0.15 13.55
C LEU A 386 -4.74 1.41 13.42
N LYS A 387 -6.00 1.33 13.80
CA LYS A 387 -6.88 2.48 14.04
C LYS A 387 -7.80 2.13 15.19
N THR A 388 -7.65 2.80 16.33
CA THR A 388 -8.39 2.49 17.55
C THR A 388 -8.67 3.74 18.38
N ASP A 389 -9.73 3.70 19.15
CA ASP A 389 -10.04 4.65 20.22
C ASP A 389 -9.83 3.94 21.56
N LEU A 390 -8.72 4.25 22.24
CA LEU A 390 -8.32 3.57 23.48
C LEU A 390 -9.33 3.76 24.61
N SER A 391 -10.15 4.83 24.59
CA SER A 391 -11.21 5.03 25.58
C SER A 391 -12.35 4.02 25.46
N LYS A 392 -12.43 3.29 24.35
CA LYS A 392 -13.47 2.28 24.07
C LYS A 392 -12.97 0.84 24.24
N VAL A 393 -11.69 0.66 24.55
CA VAL A 393 -11.11 -0.68 24.78
C VAL A 393 -11.44 -1.12 26.20
N ASP A 394 -12.07 -2.26 26.34
CA ASP A 394 -12.41 -2.83 27.65
C ASP A 394 -11.12 -3.24 28.39
N PRO A 395 -10.81 -2.66 29.56
CA PRO A 395 -9.65 -3.04 30.36
C PRO A 395 -9.57 -4.54 30.72
N ALA A 396 -10.72 -5.22 30.78
CA ALA A 396 -10.74 -6.67 31.03
C ALA A 396 -10.09 -7.48 29.91
N THR A 397 -9.93 -6.89 28.72
CA THR A 397 -9.27 -7.52 27.56
C THR A 397 -7.77 -7.24 27.50
N TYR A 398 -7.20 -6.47 28.41
CA TYR A 398 -5.77 -6.16 28.42
C TYR A 398 -4.91 -7.40 28.66
N MET A 399 -3.74 -7.44 28.05
CA MET A 399 -2.81 -8.55 28.18
C MET A 399 -2.45 -8.81 29.65
N ALA A 400 -2.54 -10.06 30.07
CA ALA A 400 -2.22 -10.50 31.44
C ALA A 400 -2.96 -9.71 32.56
N GLY A 401 -4.07 -9.02 32.26
CA GLY A 401 -4.79 -8.18 33.23
C GLY A 401 -3.99 -6.98 33.72
N SER A 402 -2.96 -6.57 33.00
CA SER A 402 -2.08 -5.45 33.40
C SER A 402 -2.83 -4.13 33.32
N ALA A 403 -2.75 -3.33 34.38
CA ALA A 403 -3.32 -1.98 34.36
C ALA A 403 -2.47 -1.05 33.47
N HIS A 404 -3.15 -0.18 32.72
CA HIS A 404 -2.55 0.91 31.96
C HIS A 404 -3.02 2.28 32.52
N PRO A 405 -2.46 2.71 33.67
CA PRO A 405 -2.92 3.92 34.36
C PRO A 405 -2.73 5.20 33.53
N GLY A 406 -1.83 5.18 32.54
CA GLY A 406 -1.59 6.31 31.65
C GLY A 406 -2.53 6.44 30.47
N VAL A 407 -3.40 5.44 30.19
CA VAL A 407 -4.21 5.39 28.95
C VAL A 407 -5.09 6.63 28.72
N ALA A 408 -5.54 7.29 29.79
CA ALA A 408 -6.37 8.51 29.73
C ALA A 408 -5.57 9.82 29.60
N ARG A 409 -4.24 9.77 29.42
CA ARG A 409 -3.42 10.99 29.27
C ARG A 409 -3.80 11.77 28.03
N THR A 410 -4.00 13.08 28.22
CA THR A 410 -4.32 14.02 27.16
C THR A 410 -3.10 14.76 26.63
N GLU A 411 -1.96 14.71 27.36
CA GLU A 411 -0.69 15.33 27.00
C GLU A 411 0.51 14.52 27.51
N GLY A 412 1.67 14.76 26.97
CA GLY A 412 2.93 14.16 27.36
C GLY A 412 3.95 14.17 26.24
N PHE A 413 5.07 13.50 26.45
CA PHE A 413 6.19 13.49 25.52
C PHE A 413 6.04 12.41 24.42
N PHE A 414 6.64 12.67 23.26
CA PHE A 414 6.89 11.67 22.22
C PHE A 414 8.36 11.23 22.29
N GLY A 415 8.62 9.93 22.13
CA GLY A 415 9.99 9.42 22.21
C GLY A 415 10.14 7.96 21.80
N PHE A 416 11.27 7.37 22.24
CA PHE A 416 11.66 5.99 21.93
C PHE A 416 11.93 5.21 23.22
N ALA A 417 11.31 4.04 23.36
CA ALA A 417 11.45 3.14 24.51
C ALA A 417 12.39 1.97 24.13
N GLY A 418 13.66 2.07 24.50
CA GLY A 418 14.69 1.10 24.18
C GLY A 418 14.61 -0.18 25.02
N HIS A 419 14.78 -1.32 24.35
CA HIS A 419 14.77 -2.66 24.94
C HIS A 419 16.06 -3.46 24.62
N ASN A 420 17.22 -2.82 24.75
CA ASN A 420 18.56 -3.44 24.61
C ASN A 420 18.97 -3.81 23.17
N ASP A 421 18.12 -3.59 22.18
CA ASP A 421 18.38 -3.92 20.77
C ASP A 421 18.75 -2.66 19.97
N PRO A 422 19.71 -2.75 19.01
CA PRO A 422 20.20 -1.58 18.27
C PRO A 422 19.24 -1.14 17.16
N VAL A 423 17.99 -0.86 17.53
CA VAL A 423 17.00 -0.26 16.64
C VAL A 423 17.40 1.19 16.36
N MET A 424 17.27 1.61 15.12
CA MET A 424 17.66 2.93 14.66
C MET A 424 16.46 3.76 14.21
N PHE A 425 16.49 5.08 14.50
CA PHE A 425 15.46 6.03 14.12
C PHE A 425 16.08 7.23 13.41
N ARG A 426 15.47 7.71 12.33
CA ARG A 426 15.91 8.93 11.65
C ARG A 426 14.72 9.71 11.07
N ARG A 427 14.97 10.91 10.56
CA ARG A 427 13.95 11.78 9.94
C ARG A 427 12.70 11.87 10.81
N VAL A 428 12.91 12.12 12.10
CA VAL A 428 11.85 12.18 13.11
C VAL A 428 11.17 13.54 13.03
N GLN A 429 9.89 13.54 12.75
CA GLN A 429 9.09 14.74 12.51
C GLN A 429 7.82 14.75 13.33
N ILE A 430 7.42 15.92 13.80
CA ILE A 430 6.15 16.16 14.50
C ILE A 430 5.37 17.24 13.77
N ARG A 431 4.06 17.07 13.72
CA ARG A 431 3.10 18.11 13.37
C ARG A 431 2.06 18.22 14.47
N GLU A 432 2.08 19.34 15.21
CA GLU A 432 1.04 19.59 16.20
C GLU A 432 -0.28 19.90 15.51
N ARG A 433 -1.36 19.39 16.08
CA ARG A 433 -2.72 19.67 15.63
C ARG A 433 -3.33 20.75 16.51
N SER A 434 -3.71 21.87 15.91
CA SER A 434 -4.44 22.90 16.65
C SER A 434 -5.80 22.40 17.08
N ALA A 435 -6.21 22.72 18.32
CA ALA A 435 -7.51 22.35 18.90
C ALA A 435 -8.75 22.88 18.10
N THR A 436 -8.51 23.71 17.07
CA THR A 436 -9.56 24.35 16.26
C THR A 436 -9.88 23.62 14.94
N ALA A 437 -9.23 22.50 14.63
CA ALA A 437 -9.63 21.72 13.45
C ALA A 437 -10.96 21.00 13.74
N PRO A 438 -12.01 21.17 12.92
CA PRO A 438 -13.30 20.54 13.17
C PRO A 438 -13.15 19.03 13.21
N LYS A 439 -13.83 18.37 14.18
CA LYS A 439 -13.80 16.91 14.39
C LYS A 439 -14.16 16.08 13.14
N HIS A 440 -14.64 16.70 12.07
CA HIS A 440 -14.99 16.06 10.80
C HIS A 440 -13.81 15.86 9.82
N ALA A 441 -12.66 16.52 10.03
CA ALA A 441 -11.49 16.35 9.16
C ALA A 441 -10.75 15.02 9.35
N ILE A 442 -11.11 14.22 10.37
CA ILE A 442 -10.51 12.93 10.69
C ILE A 442 -10.92 11.82 9.69
N MET A 443 -12.01 12.04 8.94
CA MET A 443 -12.52 11.04 7.98
C MET A 443 -12.13 11.28 6.52
N GLN A 444 -11.43 12.37 6.18
CA GLN A 444 -11.26 12.79 4.78
C GLN A 444 -9.82 13.05 4.32
N ARG A 445 -8.80 12.51 4.96
CA ARG A 445 -7.45 12.59 4.39
C ARG A 445 -6.66 11.29 4.50
#